data_08db4905a544fb22b5a80a82c2dedd09
#
_entry.id   08db4905a544fb22b5a80a82c2dedd09
#
_cell.length_a   1.000
_cell.length_b   1.000
_cell.length_c   1.000
_cell.angle_alpha   90.00
_cell.angle_beta   90.00
_cell.angle_gamma   90.00
#
_symmetry.space_group_name_H-M   'P 1'
#
loop_
_entity.id
_entity.type
_entity.pdbx_description
1 polymer ?
#
loop_
_entity_poly.entity_id
_entity_poly.type
_entity_poly.pdbx_seq_one_letter_code
_entity_poly.pdbx_strand_id
1 'polypeptide(L)'
;FSQGADDYLDDDTDGKGLMADNITAVEGKSYTALEHNWDEGFGYFGAAADYMTYTDDEIAGKGNPDEGDRRSYHDSNDDGAIDLKSEYNFGHSVNAAKRDRSGSTTDLTMEAFMGFHHGRTLITEAGGALTAEQMTELQGHRDMALMAWEKAIAATVIHYINDVRADMAAEPADYNFYDHAKHWSEMKGFSLSLQFNRRSPVSPEDFARVQAFMGTQPALPGDENFEAYGESLLEVRAILQQVYGFDDNDVTEVW
;
A
#
# COMPACT_ATOMS: atom_id res chain seq x y z
N PHE A 1 -2.99 -7.21 0.39
CA PHE A 1 -2.72 -6.74 -0.98
C PHE A 1 -3.11 -7.79 -2.03
N SER A 2 -2.61 -9.04 -1.95
CA SER A 2 -2.89 -10.07 -2.96
C SER A 2 -4.40 -10.26 -3.21
N GLN A 3 -5.20 -10.38 -2.15
CA GLN A 3 -6.64 -10.59 -2.26
C GLN A 3 -7.33 -9.40 -2.95
N GLY A 4 -6.96 -8.17 -2.62
CA GLY A 4 -7.53 -6.98 -3.27
C GLY A 4 -7.14 -6.87 -4.74
N ALA A 5 -5.84 -7.03 -5.05
CA ALA A 5 -5.30 -6.80 -6.38
C ALA A 5 -5.56 -7.94 -7.38
N ASP A 6 -5.49 -9.20 -6.92
CA ASP A 6 -5.47 -10.38 -7.78
C ASP A 6 -6.79 -11.18 -7.79
N ASP A 7 -7.74 -10.84 -6.89
CA ASP A 7 -9.04 -11.51 -6.81
C ASP A 7 -10.20 -10.51 -7.03
N TYR A 8 -10.32 -9.50 -6.16
CA TYR A 8 -11.46 -8.58 -6.22
C TYR A 8 -11.37 -7.50 -7.31
N LEU A 9 -10.17 -7.07 -7.70
CA LEU A 9 -9.96 -6.03 -8.71
C LEU A 9 -9.35 -6.58 -10.02
N ASP A 10 -9.25 -7.88 -10.15
CA ASP A 10 -8.79 -8.51 -11.38
C ASP A 10 -9.90 -8.59 -12.44
N ASP A 11 -9.51 -8.80 -13.69
CA ASP A 11 -10.40 -8.84 -14.86
C ASP A 11 -10.17 -10.07 -15.76
N ASP A 12 -9.52 -11.12 -15.23
CA ASP A 12 -9.14 -12.32 -15.99
C ASP A 12 -10.17 -13.47 -15.91
N THR A 13 -11.15 -13.37 -15.01
CA THR A 13 -12.11 -14.44 -14.77
C THR A 13 -13.55 -13.96 -14.95
N ASP A 14 -14.28 -14.56 -15.90
CA ASP A 14 -15.68 -14.25 -16.15
C ASP A 14 -16.53 -14.38 -14.86
N GLY A 15 -17.34 -13.37 -14.58
CA GLY A 15 -18.24 -13.32 -13.43
C GLY A 15 -17.57 -13.06 -12.09
N LYS A 16 -16.28 -12.71 -12.07
CA LYS A 16 -15.52 -12.32 -10.88
C LYS A 16 -14.81 -10.99 -11.09
N GLY A 17 -14.30 -10.42 -9.98
CA GLY A 17 -13.57 -9.16 -10.02
C GLY A 17 -14.34 -8.10 -10.79
N LEU A 18 -13.68 -7.42 -11.72
CA LEU A 18 -14.28 -6.40 -12.60
C LEU A 18 -15.25 -6.99 -13.64
N MET A 19 -15.19 -8.29 -13.90
CA MET A 19 -16.07 -8.99 -14.83
C MET A 19 -17.36 -9.52 -14.16
N ALA A 20 -17.61 -9.15 -12.90
CA ALA A 20 -18.82 -9.53 -12.18
C ALA A 20 -20.06 -8.78 -12.68
N ASP A 21 -21.25 -9.33 -12.37
CA ASP A 21 -22.53 -8.77 -12.79
C ASP A 21 -22.80 -7.40 -12.12
N ASN A 22 -23.10 -6.40 -12.94
CA ASN A 22 -23.58 -5.07 -12.52
C ASN A 22 -25.03 -4.78 -12.89
N ILE A 23 -25.83 -5.79 -13.26
CA ILE A 23 -27.23 -5.64 -13.68
C ILE A 23 -28.18 -6.01 -12.54
N THR A 24 -27.89 -7.13 -11.88
CA THR A 24 -28.77 -7.74 -10.89
C THR A 24 -28.23 -7.54 -9.48
N ALA A 25 -29.05 -6.99 -8.60
CA ALA A 25 -28.67 -6.92 -7.19
C ALA A 25 -28.49 -8.33 -6.61
N VAL A 26 -27.48 -8.51 -5.76
CA VAL A 26 -27.26 -9.75 -5.02
C VAL A 26 -28.50 -10.04 -4.15
N GLU A 27 -28.95 -11.30 -4.09
CA GLU A 27 -30.16 -11.70 -3.39
C GLU A 27 -30.16 -11.16 -1.93
N GLY A 28 -31.20 -10.39 -1.60
CA GLY A 28 -31.36 -9.77 -0.28
C GLY A 28 -30.44 -8.60 0.02
N LYS A 29 -29.76 -8.04 -0.99
CA LYS A 29 -28.84 -6.89 -0.87
C LYS A 29 -29.28 -5.73 -1.77
N SER A 30 -28.72 -4.55 -1.52
CA SER A 30 -28.92 -3.33 -2.31
C SER A 30 -27.78 -3.02 -3.27
N TYR A 31 -26.86 -3.95 -3.50
CA TYR A 31 -25.69 -3.81 -4.35
C TYR A 31 -25.57 -4.98 -5.34
N THR A 32 -24.86 -4.75 -6.42
CA THR A 32 -24.52 -5.77 -7.43
C THR A 32 -23.25 -6.54 -7.04
N ALA A 33 -22.97 -7.63 -7.76
CA ALA A 33 -21.73 -8.38 -7.52
C ALA A 33 -20.47 -7.55 -7.86
N LEU A 34 -20.53 -6.71 -8.92
CA LEU A 34 -19.41 -5.83 -9.27
C LEU A 34 -19.17 -4.76 -8.20
N GLU A 35 -20.25 -4.11 -7.72
CA GLU A 35 -20.15 -3.16 -6.60
C GLU A 35 -19.50 -3.79 -5.37
N HIS A 36 -19.95 -5.01 -5.02
CA HIS A 36 -19.39 -5.74 -3.88
C HIS A 36 -17.90 -6.04 -4.05
N ASN A 37 -17.49 -6.56 -5.21
CA ASN A 37 -16.08 -6.86 -5.46
C ASN A 37 -15.20 -5.59 -5.36
N TRP A 38 -15.68 -4.47 -5.91
CA TRP A 38 -14.97 -3.21 -5.82
C TRP A 38 -14.83 -2.72 -4.38
N ASP A 39 -15.92 -2.79 -3.61
CA ASP A 39 -15.95 -2.39 -2.20
C ASP A 39 -15.06 -3.30 -1.33
N GLU A 40 -14.98 -4.61 -1.63
CA GLU A 40 -14.04 -5.53 -0.98
C GLU A 40 -12.58 -5.15 -1.28
N GLY A 41 -12.27 -4.81 -2.54
CA GLY A 41 -10.94 -4.31 -2.92
C GLY A 41 -10.55 -3.06 -2.11
N PHE A 42 -11.45 -2.11 -1.99
CA PHE A 42 -11.28 -0.92 -1.14
C PHE A 42 -11.11 -1.28 0.35
N GLY A 43 -11.91 -2.23 0.85
CA GLY A 43 -11.81 -2.72 2.22
C GLY A 43 -10.44 -3.32 2.54
N TYR A 44 -9.79 -4.00 1.59
CA TYR A 44 -8.41 -4.50 1.76
C TYR A 44 -7.35 -3.39 1.75
N PHE A 45 -7.60 -2.27 1.08
CA PHE A 45 -6.76 -1.06 1.24
C PHE A 45 -6.93 -0.47 2.63
N GLY A 46 -8.16 -0.47 3.17
CA GLY A 46 -8.46 -0.21 4.56
C GLY A 46 -8.60 1.28 4.92
N ALA A 47 -9.02 2.11 3.98
CA ALA A 47 -9.30 3.52 4.23
C ALA A 47 -10.70 3.73 4.86
N ALA A 48 -10.83 4.71 5.75
CA ALA A 48 -12.12 5.18 6.23
C ALA A 48 -12.94 5.83 5.11
N ALA A 49 -14.26 5.90 5.25
CA ALA A 49 -15.13 6.50 4.25
C ALA A 49 -14.85 8.00 4.04
N ASP A 50 -14.42 8.68 5.08
CA ASP A 50 -14.05 10.10 5.09
C ASP A 50 -12.52 10.34 4.98
N TYR A 51 -11.76 9.38 4.44
CA TYR A 51 -10.30 9.35 4.37
C TYR A 51 -9.67 10.66 3.91
N MET A 52 -10.24 11.30 2.90
CA MET A 52 -9.74 12.56 2.35
C MET A 52 -9.94 13.78 3.25
N THR A 53 -10.63 13.63 4.37
CA THR A 53 -10.79 14.72 5.36
C THR A 53 -9.69 14.71 6.42
N TYR A 54 -8.86 13.68 6.44
CA TYR A 54 -7.70 13.54 7.33
C TYR A 54 -6.44 14.13 6.69
N THR A 55 -5.52 14.59 7.53
CA THR A 55 -4.13 14.79 7.14
C THR A 55 -3.36 13.47 7.16
N ASP A 56 -2.23 13.39 6.46
CA ASP A 56 -1.36 12.20 6.50
C ASP A 56 -0.85 11.91 7.92
N ASP A 57 -0.60 12.94 8.72
CA ASP A 57 -0.19 12.76 10.12
C ASP A 57 -1.31 12.15 10.96
N GLU A 58 -2.56 12.55 10.78
CA GLU A 58 -3.72 11.94 11.45
C GLU A 58 -3.89 10.47 11.04
N ILE A 59 -3.86 10.16 9.73
CA ILE A 59 -3.99 8.79 9.23
C ILE A 59 -2.84 7.92 9.76
N ALA A 60 -1.61 8.43 9.71
CA ALA A 60 -0.41 7.73 10.20
C ALA A 60 -0.38 7.53 11.73
N GLY A 61 -1.35 8.08 12.47
CA GLY A 61 -1.41 8.05 13.93
C GLY A 61 -0.32 8.91 14.59
N LYS A 62 0.13 9.96 13.89
CA LYS A 62 1.15 10.91 14.33
C LYS A 62 0.58 12.30 14.60
N GLY A 63 -0.72 12.51 14.36
CA GLY A 63 -1.40 13.74 14.74
C GLY A 63 -1.32 14.01 16.24
N ASN A 64 -1.40 15.27 16.62
CA ASN A 64 -1.37 15.72 18.01
C ASN A 64 -2.79 16.07 18.50
N PRO A 65 -3.50 15.18 19.22
CA PRO A 65 -4.86 15.46 19.70
C PRO A 65 -4.96 16.68 20.64
N ASP A 66 -3.87 17.06 21.31
CA ASP A 66 -3.85 18.24 22.18
C ASP A 66 -3.87 19.55 21.37
N GLU A 67 -3.54 19.49 20.08
CA GLU A 67 -3.62 20.59 19.12
C GLU A 67 -4.88 20.51 18.24
N GLY A 68 -5.73 19.50 18.44
CA GLY A 68 -7.00 19.33 17.75
C GLY A 68 -6.95 18.35 16.57
N ASP A 69 -5.81 17.68 16.34
CA ASP A 69 -5.73 16.65 15.31
C ASP A 69 -6.53 15.41 15.70
N ARG A 70 -7.09 14.77 14.69
CA ARG A 70 -7.73 13.46 14.86
C ARG A 70 -6.68 12.36 14.99
N ARG A 71 -7.13 11.21 15.51
CA ARG A 71 -6.39 9.96 15.40
C ARG A 71 -6.66 9.32 14.02
N SER A 72 -6.09 8.18 13.75
CA SER A 72 -6.38 7.41 12.52
C SER A 72 -7.83 6.87 12.46
N TYR A 73 -8.72 7.41 13.27
CA TYR A 73 -10.15 7.12 13.31
C TYR A 73 -10.94 8.32 13.83
N HIS A 74 -12.19 8.43 13.42
CA HIS A 74 -13.08 9.52 13.79
C HIS A 74 -14.54 9.05 13.78
N ASP A 75 -15.28 9.36 14.83
CA ASP A 75 -16.73 9.19 14.87
C ASP A 75 -17.37 10.24 13.97
N SER A 76 -17.59 9.88 12.71
CA SER A 76 -18.03 10.80 11.65
C SER A 76 -19.53 11.07 11.70
N ASN A 77 -20.30 10.24 12.42
CA ASN A 77 -21.74 10.33 12.55
C ASN A 77 -22.20 10.79 13.94
N ASP A 78 -21.26 11.04 14.88
CA ASP A 78 -21.49 11.51 16.26
C ASP A 78 -22.37 10.55 17.09
N ASP A 79 -22.29 9.24 16.84
CA ASP A 79 -23.09 8.24 17.60
C ASP A 79 -22.40 7.76 18.88
N GLY A 80 -21.18 8.16 19.14
CA GLY A 80 -20.38 7.84 20.33
C GLY A 80 -19.63 6.52 20.25
N ALA A 81 -19.58 5.89 19.05
CA ALA A 81 -18.82 4.68 18.78
C ALA A 81 -17.93 4.88 17.55
N ILE A 82 -16.98 3.98 17.31
CA ILE A 82 -16.20 3.94 16.06
C ILE A 82 -16.64 2.71 15.28
N ASP A 83 -17.24 2.93 14.12
CA ASP A 83 -17.53 1.84 13.17
C ASP A 83 -16.25 1.47 12.43
N LEU A 84 -15.74 0.27 12.72
CA LEU A 84 -14.51 -0.24 12.09
C LEU A 84 -14.63 -0.45 10.56
N LYS A 85 -15.83 -0.39 9.99
CA LYS A 85 -16.04 -0.56 8.55
C LYS A 85 -16.00 0.76 7.77
N SER A 86 -16.21 1.89 8.45
CA SER A 86 -16.34 3.18 7.79
C SER A 86 -15.51 4.30 8.43
N GLU A 87 -15.10 4.17 9.69
CA GLU A 87 -14.54 5.27 10.50
C GLU A 87 -13.13 4.99 11.02
N TYR A 88 -12.47 3.94 10.50
CA TYR A 88 -11.14 3.53 10.94
C TYR A 88 -10.22 3.27 9.76
N ASN A 89 -9.00 3.80 9.82
CA ASN A 89 -7.95 3.56 8.84
C ASN A 89 -7.05 2.40 9.25
N PHE A 90 -6.88 1.41 8.38
CA PHE A 90 -6.12 0.18 8.65
C PHE A 90 -4.88 0.07 7.75
N GLY A 91 -3.93 -0.74 8.17
CA GLY A 91 -2.86 -1.37 7.41
C GLY A 91 -2.29 -0.56 6.26
N HIS A 92 -2.77 -0.82 5.05
CA HIS A 92 -2.19 -0.23 3.84
C HIS A 92 -2.53 1.26 3.67
N SER A 93 -3.73 1.70 4.04
CA SER A 93 -4.09 3.12 4.01
C SER A 93 -3.23 3.94 4.97
N VAL A 94 -2.92 3.37 6.15
CA VAL A 94 -2.00 3.97 7.12
C VAL A 94 -0.56 3.97 6.59
N ASN A 95 -0.14 2.91 5.88
CA ASN A 95 1.20 2.87 5.29
C ASN A 95 1.38 3.90 4.16
N ALA A 96 0.35 4.13 3.34
CA ALA A 96 0.38 5.19 2.33
C ALA A 96 0.63 6.55 3.00
N ALA A 97 -0.17 6.91 4.00
CA ALA A 97 -0.01 8.15 4.74
C ALA A 97 1.39 8.28 5.40
N LYS A 98 1.93 7.18 5.95
CA LYS A 98 3.30 7.20 6.52
C LYS A 98 4.36 7.53 5.47
N ARG A 99 4.12 7.24 4.19
CA ARG A 99 5.07 7.55 3.11
C ARG A 99 4.87 8.96 2.55
N ASP A 100 3.65 9.48 2.58
CA ASP A 100 3.30 10.81 2.10
C ASP A 100 3.61 11.96 3.08
N ARG A 101 3.94 11.63 4.33
CA ARG A 101 4.21 12.61 5.38
C ARG A 101 5.29 13.62 4.99
N SER A 102 5.33 14.70 5.76
CA SER A 102 6.22 15.86 5.67
C SER A 102 7.54 15.63 4.91
N GLY A 103 7.71 16.29 3.80
CA GLY A 103 8.92 16.23 2.97
C GLY A 103 8.84 15.28 1.78
N SER A 104 7.85 14.37 1.74
CA SER A 104 7.64 13.50 0.58
C SER A 104 7.11 14.26 -0.63
N THR A 105 7.49 13.78 -1.81
CA THR A 105 6.95 14.26 -3.10
C THR A 105 5.78 13.41 -3.59
N THR A 106 5.43 12.32 -2.87
CA THR A 106 4.32 11.45 -3.21
C THR A 106 3.00 11.90 -2.57
N ASP A 107 1.89 11.47 -3.17
CA ASP A 107 0.52 11.66 -2.65
C ASP A 107 -0.26 10.34 -2.87
N LEU A 108 0.28 9.27 -2.29
CA LEU A 108 -0.22 7.89 -2.46
C LEU A 108 -1.58 7.70 -1.82
N THR A 109 -1.88 8.44 -0.74
CA THR A 109 -3.17 8.47 -0.07
C THR A 109 -4.26 8.97 -1.01
N MET A 110 -4.05 10.13 -1.63
CA MET A 110 -4.95 10.74 -2.60
C MET A 110 -5.10 9.86 -3.85
N GLU A 111 -3.98 9.43 -4.45
CA GLU A 111 -3.98 8.63 -5.67
C GLU A 111 -4.76 7.32 -5.48
N ALA A 112 -4.52 6.60 -4.38
CA ALA A 112 -5.23 5.35 -4.11
C ALA A 112 -6.73 5.59 -3.87
N PHE A 113 -7.07 6.53 -2.99
CA PHE A 113 -8.46 6.80 -2.66
C PHE A 113 -9.27 7.28 -3.87
N MET A 114 -8.72 8.21 -4.68
CA MET A 114 -9.41 8.72 -5.87
C MET A 114 -9.60 7.64 -6.92
N GLY A 115 -8.64 6.72 -7.09
CA GLY A 115 -8.83 5.55 -7.93
C GLY A 115 -10.02 4.72 -7.49
N PHE A 116 -10.11 4.37 -6.21
CA PHE A 116 -11.24 3.63 -5.65
C PHE A 116 -12.56 4.41 -5.76
N HIS A 117 -12.56 5.69 -5.40
CA HIS A 117 -13.77 6.52 -5.40
C HIS A 117 -14.35 6.70 -6.81
N HIS A 118 -13.50 7.04 -7.79
CA HIS A 118 -13.96 7.24 -9.17
C HIS A 118 -14.46 5.93 -9.79
N GLY A 119 -13.76 4.81 -9.57
CA GLY A 119 -14.21 3.52 -10.06
C GLY A 119 -15.57 3.12 -9.46
N ARG A 120 -15.77 3.32 -8.14
CA ARG A 120 -17.05 3.05 -7.49
C ARG A 120 -18.18 3.93 -8.02
N THR A 121 -17.88 5.21 -8.26
CA THR A 121 -18.84 6.15 -8.86
C THR A 121 -19.25 5.71 -10.25
N LEU A 122 -18.29 5.35 -11.11
CA LEU A 122 -18.54 4.85 -12.46
C LEU A 122 -19.45 3.61 -12.46
N ILE A 123 -19.19 2.63 -11.58
CA ILE A 123 -19.99 1.41 -11.45
C ILE A 123 -21.45 1.76 -11.10
N THR A 124 -21.65 2.66 -10.14
CA THR A 124 -22.99 3.09 -9.70
C THR A 124 -23.73 3.86 -10.78
N GLU A 125 -23.06 4.83 -11.45
CA GLU A 125 -23.66 5.67 -12.48
C GLU A 125 -24.01 4.90 -13.75
N ALA A 126 -23.31 3.80 -14.04
CA ALA A 126 -23.64 2.91 -15.15
C ALA A 126 -25.05 2.31 -14.97
N GLY A 127 -25.49 2.03 -13.74
CA GLY A 127 -26.84 1.56 -13.44
C GLY A 127 -27.22 0.26 -14.14
N GLY A 128 -26.25 -0.53 -14.60
CA GLY A 128 -26.41 -1.75 -15.39
C GLY A 128 -25.08 -2.25 -15.94
N ALA A 129 -25.10 -3.09 -16.97
CA ALA A 129 -23.87 -3.57 -17.61
C ALA A 129 -23.01 -2.40 -18.10
N LEU A 130 -21.72 -2.45 -17.85
CA LEU A 130 -20.78 -1.46 -18.36
C LEU A 130 -20.61 -1.59 -19.88
N THR A 131 -20.51 -0.46 -20.58
CA THR A 131 -20.03 -0.44 -21.97
C THR A 131 -18.55 -0.79 -22.03
N ALA A 132 -18.01 -1.05 -23.22
CA ALA A 132 -16.58 -1.31 -23.40
C ALA A 132 -15.72 -0.10 -22.99
N GLU A 133 -16.20 1.12 -23.25
CA GLU A 133 -15.55 2.37 -22.85
C GLU A 133 -15.54 2.53 -21.33
N GLN A 134 -16.67 2.28 -20.67
CA GLN A 134 -16.77 2.32 -19.21
C GLN A 134 -15.90 1.25 -18.54
N MET A 135 -15.82 0.05 -19.11
CA MET A 135 -14.91 -0.98 -18.60
C MET A 135 -13.44 -0.55 -18.71
N THR A 136 -13.05 0.07 -19.83
CA THR A 136 -11.69 0.60 -20.00
C THR A 136 -11.39 1.70 -18.99
N GLU A 137 -12.35 2.59 -18.72
CA GLU A 137 -12.23 3.64 -17.71
C GLU A 137 -12.13 3.05 -16.29
N LEU A 138 -12.96 2.04 -15.96
CA LEU A 138 -12.91 1.32 -14.69
C LEU A 138 -11.55 0.65 -14.46
N GLN A 139 -11.00 0.01 -15.49
CA GLN A 139 -9.65 -0.56 -15.46
C GLN A 139 -8.60 0.51 -15.18
N GLY A 140 -8.74 1.71 -15.76
CA GLY A 140 -7.85 2.85 -15.49
C GLY A 140 -7.91 3.29 -14.01
N HIS A 141 -9.09 3.36 -13.42
CA HIS A 141 -9.26 3.70 -11.99
C HIS A 141 -8.69 2.61 -11.09
N ARG A 142 -8.90 1.34 -11.42
CA ARG A 142 -8.26 0.20 -10.74
C ARG A 142 -6.74 0.31 -10.79
N ASP A 143 -6.17 0.56 -11.96
CA ASP A 143 -4.72 0.63 -12.15
C ASP A 143 -4.13 1.81 -11.35
N MET A 144 -4.81 2.95 -11.29
CA MET A 144 -4.45 4.08 -10.44
C MET A 144 -4.42 3.68 -8.96
N ALA A 145 -5.49 3.08 -8.45
CA ALA A 145 -5.58 2.65 -7.06
C ALA A 145 -4.50 1.62 -6.70
N LEU A 146 -4.34 0.59 -7.52
CA LEU A 146 -3.38 -0.48 -7.28
C LEU A 146 -1.93 0.00 -7.39
N MET A 147 -1.63 0.90 -8.34
CA MET A 147 -0.29 1.46 -8.48
C MET A 147 0.11 2.30 -7.26
N ALA A 148 -0.78 3.16 -6.78
CA ALA A 148 -0.53 3.95 -5.57
C ALA A 148 -0.37 3.04 -4.33
N TRP A 149 -1.22 2.03 -4.20
CA TRP A 149 -1.12 1.04 -3.13
C TRP A 149 0.20 0.26 -3.18
N GLU A 150 0.62 -0.23 -4.35
CA GLU A 150 1.87 -0.96 -4.51
C GLU A 150 3.10 -0.05 -4.29
N LYS A 151 3.04 1.21 -4.75
CA LYS A 151 4.06 2.22 -4.43
C LYS A 151 4.20 2.43 -2.92
N ALA A 152 3.11 2.49 -2.16
CA ALA A 152 3.17 2.59 -0.70
C ALA A 152 3.88 1.38 -0.06
N ILE A 153 3.67 0.17 -0.61
CA ILE A 153 4.38 -1.03 -0.19
C ILE A 153 5.87 -0.93 -0.52
N ALA A 154 6.22 -0.56 -1.76
CA ALA A 154 7.60 -0.43 -2.20
C ALA A 154 8.37 0.65 -1.42
N ALA A 155 7.74 1.80 -1.18
CA ALA A 155 8.29 2.86 -0.32
C ALA A 155 8.50 2.40 1.13
N THR A 156 7.61 1.53 1.64
CA THR A 156 7.77 0.91 2.96
C THR A 156 8.95 -0.07 2.97
N VAL A 157 9.19 -0.81 1.89
CA VAL A 157 10.42 -1.62 1.75
C VAL A 157 11.67 -0.76 1.81
N ILE A 158 11.69 0.37 1.09
CA ILE A 158 12.81 1.32 1.09
C ILE A 158 13.05 1.88 2.49
N HIS A 159 12.01 2.30 3.18
CA HIS A 159 12.10 2.73 4.57
C HIS A 159 12.80 1.70 5.46
N TYR A 160 12.37 0.45 5.42
CA TYR A 160 13.00 -0.58 6.23
C TYR A 160 14.39 -0.99 5.74
N ILE A 161 14.74 -0.78 4.46
CA ILE A 161 16.14 -0.88 4.01
C ILE A 161 16.99 0.17 4.71
N ASN A 162 16.49 1.41 4.79
CA ASN A 162 17.21 2.49 5.46
C ASN A 162 17.35 2.22 6.98
N ASP A 163 16.29 1.72 7.63
CA ASP A 163 16.33 1.34 9.04
C ASP A 163 17.32 0.19 9.31
N VAL A 164 17.29 -0.89 8.51
CA VAL A 164 18.25 -2.01 8.63
C VAL A 164 19.68 -1.52 8.48
N ARG A 165 19.94 -0.63 7.51
CA ARG A 165 21.28 -0.05 7.32
C ARG A 165 21.70 0.87 8.46
N ALA A 166 20.76 1.61 9.05
CA ALA A 166 21.02 2.41 10.26
C ALA A 166 21.35 1.51 11.46
N ASP A 167 20.62 0.41 11.66
CA ASP A 167 20.93 -0.58 12.70
C ASP A 167 22.31 -1.21 12.49
N MET A 168 22.67 -1.53 11.24
CA MET A 168 23.99 -2.07 10.90
C MET A 168 25.12 -1.06 11.13
N ALA A 169 24.86 0.22 10.99
CA ALA A 169 25.83 1.30 11.19
C ALA A 169 25.98 1.73 12.67
N ALA A 170 25.15 1.20 13.57
CA ALA A 170 25.19 1.55 14.98
C ALA A 170 26.53 1.16 15.63
N GLU A 171 27.04 2.02 16.53
CA GLU A 171 28.21 1.67 17.32
C GLU A 171 27.94 0.40 18.16
N PRO A 172 28.95 -0.43 18.44
CA PRO A 172 28.74 -1.71 19.13
C PRO A 172 28.01 -1.62 20.48
N ALA A 173 28.12 -0.48 21.18
CA ALA A 173 27.41 -0.24 22.42
C ALA A 173 25.92 0.08 22.25
N ASP A 174 25.52 0.57 21.08
CA ASP A 174 24.18 1.02 20.75
C ASP A 174 23.45 0.02 19.85
N TYR A 175 24.15 -1.01 19.33
CA TYR A 175 23.54 -2.03 18.48
C TYR A 175 22.45 -2.81 19.22
N ASN A 176 21.26 -2.82 18.63
CA ASN A 176 20.10 -3.58 19.13
C ASN A 176 19.69 -4.67 18.14
N PHE A 177 20.03 -5.91 18.46
CA PHE A 177 19.64 -7.08 17.63
C PHE A 177 18.12 -7.17 17.41
N TYR A 178 17.32 -6.80 18.43
CA TYR A 178 15.87 -6.91 18.32
C TYR A 178 15.30 -5.96 17.28
N ASP A 179 15.76 -4.71 17.27
CA ASP A 179 15.33 -3.71 16.28
C ASP A 179 15.82 -4.10 14.89
N HIS A 180 17.07 -4.50 14.75
CA HIS A 180 17.62 -4.99 13.46
C HIS A 180 16.82 -6.18 12.91
N ALA A 181 16.55 -7.20 13.71
CA ALA A 181 15.77 -8.37 13.29
C ALA A 181 14.32 -8.00 12.92
N LYS A 182 13.72 -7.07 13.66
CA LYS A 182 12.39 -6.52 13.40
C LYS A 182 12.37 -5.79 12.05
N HIS A 183 13.22 -4.79 11.85
CA HIS A 183 13.26 -4.01 10.61
C HIS A 183 13.57 -4.90 9.39
N TRP A 184 14.50 -5.85 9.55
CA TRP A 184 14.78 -6.83 8.49
C TRP A 184 13.56 -7.68 8.14
N SER A 185 12.82 -8.16 9.13
CA SER A 185 11.62 -8.99 8.89
C SER A 185 10.48 -8.21 8.24
N GLU A 186 10.31 -6.94 8.61
CA GLU A 186 9.34 -6.04 7.98
C GLU A 186 9.75 -5.71 6.54
N MET A 187 11.01 -5.36 6.28
CA MET A 187 11.57 -5.19 4.94
C MET A 187 11.27 -6.41 4.04
N LYS A 188 11.63 -7.59 4.54
CA LYS A 188 11.43 -8.85 3.81
C LYS A 188 9.96 -9.16 3.58
N GLY A 189 9.13 -8.98 4.60
CA GLY A 189 7.68 -9.23 4.53
C GLY A 189 6.99 -8.35 3.49
N PHE A 190 7.26 -7.05 3.50
CA PHE A 190 6.70 -6.13 2.50
C PHE A 190 7.20 -6.43 1.09
N SER A 191 8.49 -6.75 0.92
CA SER A 191 9.04 -7.06 -0.40
C SER A 191 8.43 -8.31 -1.04
N LEU A 192 8.03 -9.31 -0.23
CA LEU A 192 7.38 -10.51 -0.73
C LEU A 192 5.98 -10.24 -1.32
N SER A 193 5.31 -9.15 -0.92
CA SER A 193 3.98 -8.82 -1.45
C SER A 193 4.01 -8.27 -2.88
N LEU A 194 5.16 -7.78 -3.37
CA LEU A 194 5.31 -7.24 -4.73
C LEU A 194 5.11 -8.29 -5.85
N GLN A 195 5.06 -9.56 -5.52
CA GLN A 195 4.79 -10.64 -6.49
C GLN A 195 3.31 -10.88 -6.77
N PHE A 196 2.39 -10.27 -6.01
CA PHE A 196 0.97 -10.62 -6.04
C PHE A 196 0.11 -9.71 -6.92
N ASN A 197 0.70 -8.70 -7.56
CA ASN A 197 0.02 -7.86 -8.53
C ASN A 197 0.49 -8.24 -9.94
N ARG A 198 -0.39 -8.81 -10.76
CA ARG A 198 -0.08 -9.17 -12.15
C ARG A 198 0.25 -7.96 -13.02
N ARG A 199 -0.11 -6.76 -12.58
CA ARG A 199 0.14 -5.47 -13.24
C ARG A 199 1.30 -4.72 -12.64
N SER A 200 2.04 -5.37 -11.72
CA SER A 200 3.23 -4.79 -11.09
C SER A 200 4.24 -4.35 -12.16
N PRO A 201 4.85 -3.16 -12.03
CA PRO A 201 5.97 -2.76 -12.86
C PRO A 201 7.26 -3.55 -12.52
N VAL A 202 7.30 -4.23 -11.37
CA VAL A 202 8.44 -5.08 -10.98
C VAL A 202 8.45 -6.34 -11.84
N SER A 203 9.44 -6.46 -12.71
CA SER A 203 9.61 -7.67 -13.52
C SER A 203 9.91 -8.89 -12.65
N PRO A 204 9.59 -10.13 -13.10
CA PRO A 204 10.00 -11.34 -12.39
C PRO A 204 11.52 -11.42 -12.16
N GLU A 205 12.32 -10.87 -13.08
CA GLU A 205 13.78 -10.80 -12.97
C GLU A 205 14.20 -9.83 -11.85
N ASP A 206 13.62 -8.62 -11.81
CA ASP A 206 13.92 -7.65 -10.76
C ASP A 206 13.44 -8.14 -9.39
N PHE A 207 12.26 -8.77 -9.33
CA PHE A 207 11.80 -9.40 -8.09
C PHE A 207 12.79 -10.47 -7.60
N ALA A 208 13.27 -11.34 -8.49
CA ALA A 208 14.25 -12.37 -8.12
C ALA A 208 15.57 -11.74 -7.63
N ARG A 209 16.03 -10.64 -8.26
CA ARG A 209 17.23 -9.89 -7.82
C ARG A 209 17.01 -9.26 -6.44
N VAL A 210 15.86 -8.60 -6.21
CA VAL A 210 15.48 -8.04 -4.91
C VAL A 210 15.53 -9.10 -3.82
N GLN A 211 14.91 -10.27 -4.06
CA GLN A 211 14.91 -11.36 -3.09
C GLN A 211 16.30 -11.97 -2.85
N ALA A 212 17.13 -12.06 -3.88
CA ALA A 212 18.49 -12.55 -3.77
C ALA A 212 19.40 -11.62 -2.95
N PHE A 213 19.32 -10.30 -3.20
CA PHE A 213 20.09 -9.29 -2.46
C PHE A 213 19.64 -9.17 -0.98
N MET A 214 18.35 -9.30 -0.69
CA MET A 214 17.85 -9.32 0.70
C MET A 214 18.23 -10.57 1.46
N GLY A 215 18.50 -11.67 0.77
CA GLY A 215 18.81 -12.95 1.40
C GLY A 215 17.62 -13.56 2.17
N THR A 216 17.92 -14.54 3.01
CA THR A 216 16.93 -15.28 3.82
C THR A 216 17.07 -15.03 5.32
N GLN A 217 18.03 -14.23 5.73
CA GLN A 217 18.31 -13.82 7.11
C GLN A 217 19.09 -12.52 7.12
N PRO A 218 19.03 -11.71 8.19
CA PRO A 218 19.88 -10.54 8.33
C PRO A 218 21.35 -10.95 8.46
N ALA A 219 22.26 -10.09 8.00
CA ALA A 219 23.66 -10.19 8.37
C ALA A 219 23.89 -9.54 9.74
N LEU A 220 24.62 -10.22 10.63
CA LEU A 220 24.83 -9.75 11.99
C LEU A 220 26.26 -9.20 12.17
N PRO A 221 26.50 -8.30 13.15
CA PRO A 221 27.84 -7.83 13.46
C PRO A 221 28.79 -9.00 13.72
N GLY A 222 29.89 -9.04 12.95
CA GLY A 222 30.88 -10.12 12.98
C GLY A 222 30.76 -11.17 11.88
N ASP A 223 29.70 -11.14 11.10
CA ASP A 223 29.59 -11.97 9.89
C ASP A 223 30.58 -11.46 8.83
N GLU A 224 31.20 -12.37 8.08
CA GLU A 224 32.19 -12.02 7.03
C GLU A 224 31.59 -11.15 5.92
N ASN A 225 30.29 -11.26 5.66
CA ASN A 225 29.60 -10.53 4.62
C ASN A 225 28.83 -9.29 5.13
N PHE A 226 29.02 -8.90 6.38
CA PHE A 226 28.23 -7.84 7.01
C PHE A 226 28.20 -6.53 6.20
N GLU A 227 29.36 -5.99 5.85
CA GLU A 227 29.45 -4.76 5.07
C GLU A 227 28.91 -4.93 3.63
N ALA A 228 29.27 -6.05 2.98
CA ALA A 228 28.79 -6.35 1.63
C ALA A 228 27.27 -6.52 1.58
N TYR A 229 26.66 -6.99 2.66
CA TYR A 229 25.22 -7.09 2.78
C TYR A 229 24.57 -5.67 2.81
N GLY A 230 25.11 -4.73 3.54
CA GLY A 230 24.64 -3.35 3.54
C GLY A 230 24.66 -2.71 2.14
N GLU A 231 25.69 -3.00 1.33
CA GLU A 231 25.75 -2.57 -0.06
C GLU A 231 24.71 -3.30 -0.95
N SER A 232 24.46 -4.59 -0.71
CA SER A 232 23.43 -5.32 -1.46
C SER A 232 22.02 -4.77 -1.22
N LEU A 233 21.73 -4.22 -0.05
CA LEU A 233 20.47 -3.53 0.25
C LEU A 233 20.33 -2.22 -0.51
N LEU A 234 21.42 -1.50 -0.80
CA LEU A 234 21.40 -0.33 -1.68
C LEU A 234 21.04 -0.68 -3.12
N GLU A 235 21.48 -1.84 -3.62
CA GLU A 235 21.06 -2.33 -4.94
C GLU A 235 19.55 -2.59 -4.98
N VAL A 236 18.97 -3.16 -3.91
CA VAL A 236 17.51 -3.32 -3.80
C VAL A 236 16.81 -1.98 -3.85
N ARG A 237 17.30 -1.01 -3.06
CA ARG A 237 16.75 0.35 -3.03
C ARG A 237 16.77 1.00 -4.40
N ALA A 238 17.90 0.89 -5.12
CA ALA A 238 18.05 1.43 -6.47
C ALA A 238 17.09 0.77 -7.48
N ILE A 239 16.89 -0.55 -7.41
CA ILE A 239 15.93 -1.26 -8.26
C ILE A 239 14.52 -0.71 -8.02
N LEU A 240 14.07 -0.64 -6.76
CA LEU A 240 12.73 -0.16 -6.44
C LEU A 240 12.54 1.31 -6.81
N GLN A 241 13.54 2.15 -6.54
CA GLN A 241 13.51 3.56 -6.95
C GLN A 241 13.32 3.71 -8.46
N GLN A 242 14.11 2.99 -9.25
CA GLN A 242 14.03 3.04 -10.71
C GLN A 242 12.68 2.52 -11.24
N VAL A 243 12.20 1.39 -10.72
CA VAL A 243 10.96 0.73 -11.18
C VAL A 243 9.75 1.61 -10.92
N TYR A 244 9.65 2.23 -9.74
CA TYR A 244 8.50 3.05 -9.36
C TYR A 244 8.66 4.55 -9.64
N GLY A 245 9.85 4.98 -10.06
CA GLY A 245 10.16 6.37 -10.37
C GLY A 245 10.13 7.28 -9.14
N PHE A 246 10.59 6.79 -7.99
CA PHE A 246 10.63 7.57 -6.76
C PHE A 246 11.71 8.65 -6.82
N ASP A 247 11.40 9.81 -6.20
CA ASP A 247 12.34 10.90 -6.06
C ASP A 247 13.54 10.50 -5.18
N ASP A 248 14.72 11.00 -5.50
CA ASP A 248 15.94 10.67 -4.78
C ASP A 248 15.89 11.12 -3.31
N ASN A 249 15.31 12.30 -3.05
CA ASN A 249 15.14 12.81 -1.71
C ASN A 249 14.19 11.93 -0.87
N ASP A 250 13.09 11.43 -1.46
CA ASP A 250 12.17 10.53 -0.76
C ASP A 250 12.89 9.25 -0.32
N VAL A 251 13.69 8.69 -1.22
CA VAL A 251 14.40 7.42 -1.01
C VAL A 251 15.54 7.54 0.00
N THR A 252 16.23 8.69 0.06
CA THR A 252 17.46 8.83 0.86
C THR A 252 17.26 9.58 2.16
N GLU A 253 16.30 10.51 2.24
CA GLU A 253 16.19 11.45 3.37
C GLU A 253 14.80 11.38 4.07
N VAL A 254 13.73 10.98 3.35
CA VAL A 254 12.37 11.02 3.89
C VAL A 254 11.93 9.65 4.42
N TRP A 255 12.24 8.60 3.69
CA TRP A 255 11.81 7.22 4.04
C TRP A 255 12.82 6.40 4.80
#